data_dae0fee04a2bacd54703c87ea9f714e9
#
_entry.id   dae0fee04a2bacd54703c87ea9f714e9
#
_cell.length_a   1.000
_cell.length_b   1.000
_cell.length_c   1.000
_cell.angle_alpha   90.00
_cell.angle_beta   90.00
_cell.angle_gamma   90.00
#
_symmetry.space_group_name_H-M   'P 1'
#
loop_
_entity.id
_entity.type
_entity.pdbx_description
1 polymer ?
#
loop_
_entity_poly.entity_id
_entity_poly.type
_entity_poly.pdbx_seq_one_letter_code
_entity_poly.pdbx_strand_id
1 'polypeptide(L)'
;LYKADPFAFSAEYRPGTASVTADISGFSWNDSDWISKRSQADMTKQPISIYEVHLGSWKKKDREEKDGYYTYVEAAHELAAYVKEMGYTHVELMGIAEHPYDGSWGYQVTGYFAPTSRYGSPKDFMYFVNYLHKNGIGVILDWVPAHFPKDAHGLADFDGHPLFEYEDPRKGEHPDWGTKVFDYGKNEVKDFLISNALYWVEEYHVDGLRVDAVASMLYLDYGREPGQWVPNKNGGNQNLEAIEFFKHLNTVVQGRNHGVAMIAEESTAWPKVTDHPENDGLGFTFKWNMGWMHDFLEYMKLDPYFRKYNHNRMTFSLTYFTSENYILVLSHDEVVHLKCSMINKMPGLGEDKFSNLKAGYTFMLGHPGKKLLFMGQDFGQWHEWDEKVSLDWYLAEEESHKKLQEYVRDLLHIYKKYPCLYQLDNDWNGFQWINANDGDRSIFSFIRKDETGKKNLLFVVNFTPVDRPDYRVGVPKRCKLSLLLDNVHGAYKPSQCPTYTSVKSECDGQPYSISYPLGGYGTAIFRF
;
A
#
# COMPACT_ATOMS: atom_id res chain seq x y z
N LEU A 1 -37.25 -10.86 -11.22
CA LEU A 1 -35.80 -10.90 -11.35
C LEU A 1 -35.25 -12.00 -10.45
N TYR A 2 -34.23 -12.70 -10.95
CA TYR A 2 -33.42 -13.58 -10.09
C TYR A 2 -32.37 -12.76 -9.39
N LYS A 3 -32.12 -13.03 -8.12
CA LYS A 3 -31.08 -12.41 -7.30
C LYS A 3 -30.11 -13.48 -6.83
N ALA A 4 -28.81 -13.15 -6.78
CA ALA A 4 -27.83 -13.97 -6.09
C ALA A 4 -28.07 -13.87 -4.58
N ASP A 5 -27.70 -14.91 -3.84
CA ASP A 5 -27.72 -14.89 -2.39
C ASP A 5 -26.61 -13.94 -1.87
N PRO A 6 -26.94 -12.89 -1.12
CA PRO A 6 -25.95 -11.93 -0.61
C PRO A 6 -24.90 -12.55 0.33
N PHE A 7 -25.23 -13.70 0.94
CA PHE A 7 -24.36 -14.42 1.89
C PHE A 7 -23.72 -15.68 1.30
N ALA A 8 -23.86 -15.89 -0.03
CA ALA A 8 -23.26 -17.05 -0.68
C ALA A 8 -21.74 -17.09 -0.53
N PHE A 9 -21.20 -18.25 -0.19
CA PHE A 9 -19.75 -18.47 -0.06
C PHE A 9 -19.05 -18.78 -1.39
N SER A 10 -19.82 -18.97 -2.47
CA SER A 10 -19.29 -19.26 -3.80
C SER A 10 -20.25 -18.77 -4.87
N ALA A 11 -19.74 -18.48 -6.04
CA ALA A 11 -20.49 -18.07 -7.20
C ALA A 11 -20.09 -18.89 -8.44
N GLU A 12 -20.95 -18.92 -9.45
CA GLU A 12 -20.60 -19.45 -10.76
C GLU A 12 -19.43 -18.67 -11.36
N TYR A 13 -18.64 -19.38 -12.19
CA TYR A 13 -17.66 -18.70 -13.04
C TYR A 13 -18.40 -17.83 -14.07
N ARG A 14 -17.92 -16.61 -14.25
CA ARG A 14 -18.51 -15.68 -15.22
C ARG A 14 -18.55 -16.25 -16.66
N PRO A 15 -19.55 -15.93 -17.44
CA PRO A 15 -20.62 -14.93 -17.24
C PRO A 15 -21.81 -15.43 -16.39
N GLY A 16 -21.71 -16.59 -15.74
CA GLY A 16 -22.72 -17.07 -14.80
C GLY A 16 -22.89 -16.09 -13.63
N THR A 17 -24.10 -15.99 -13.09
CA THR A 17 -24.46 -15.03 -12.03
C THR A 17 -25.12 -15.68 -10.81
N ALA A 18 -25.25 -17.02 -10.82
CA ALA A 18 -25.88 -17.72 -9.72
C ALA A 18 -24.92 -17.95 -8.54
N SER A 19 -25.49 -17.97 -7.36
CA SER A 19 -24.82 -18.46 -6.18
C SER A 19 -24.62 -19.98 -6.24
N VAL A 20 -23.50 -20.47 -5.75
CA VAL A 20 -23.18 -21.89 -5.68
C VAL A 20 -23.06 -22.30 -4.22
N THR A 21 -23.73 -23.40 -3.86
CA THR A 21 -23.61 -23.98 -2.53
C THR A 21 -22.18 -24.48 -2.31
N ALA A 22 -21.54 -24.01 -1.27
CA ALA A 22 -20.18 -24.39 -0.90
C ALA A 22 -20.08 -24.70 0.60
N ASP A 23 -19.41 -25.81 0.93
CA ASP A 23 -19.03 -26.13 2.30
C ASP A 23 -17.62 -25.61 2.58
N ILE A 24 -17.51 -24.60 3.42
CA ILE A 24 -16.24 -24.01 3.85
C ILE A 24 -15.71 -24.63 5.15
N SER A 25 -16.49 -25.52 5.78
CA SER A 25 -16.06 -26.20 7.01
C SER A 25 -14.98 -27.24 6.78
N GLY A 26 -14.28 -27.63 7.85
CA GLY A 26 -13.32 -28.74 7.84
C GLY A 26 -12.00 -28.45 7.11
N PHE A 27 -11.69 -27.21 6.77
CA PHE A 27 -10.35 -26.86 6.31
C PHE A 27 -9.35 -26.95 7.47
N SER A 28 -8.20 -27.58 7.22
CA SER A 28 -7.16 -27.77 8.24
C SER A 28 -6.13 -26.65 8.19
N TRP A 29 -6.32 -25.63 9.00
CA TRP A 29 -5.37 -24.54 9.15
C TRP A 29 -4.07 -25.01 9.84
N ASN A 30 -2.93 -24.53 9.38
CA ASN A 30 -1.61 -24.84 9.94
C ASN A 30 -0.80 -23.55 10.18
N ASP A 31 -1.48 -22.47 10.53
CA ASP A 31 -0.94 -21.11 10.68
C ASP A 31 -1.06 -20.58 12.13
N SER A 32 -1.32 -21.44 13.09
CA SER A 32 -1.51 -21.07 14.50
C SER A 32 -0.35 -20.25 15.08
N ASP A 33 0.89 -20.56 14.68
CA ASP A 33 2.08 -19.80 15.08
C ASP A 33 2.07 -18.38 14.52
N TRP A 34 1.61 -18.21 13.27
CA TRP A 34 1.44 -16.91 12.64
C TRP A 34 0.39 -16.08 13.37
N ILE A 35 -0.81 -16.63 13.56
CA ILE A 35 -1.92 -15.98 14.28
C ILE A 35 -1.50 -15.57 15.70
N SER A 36 -0.80 -16.45 16.42
CA SER A 36 -0.30 -16.16 17.76
C SER A 36 0.71 -15.01 17.77
N LYS A 37 1.64 -14.96 16.82
CA LYS A 37 2.61 -13.86 16.68
C LYS A 37 1.90 -12.54 16.31
N ARG A 38 0.96 -12.59 15.36
CA ARG A 38 0.17 -11.45 14.95
C ARG A 38 -0.58 -10.83 16.13
N SER A 39 -1.26 -11.66 16.92
CA SER A 39 -2.07 -11.17 18.05
C SER A 39 -1.27 -10.49 19.18
N GLN A 40 0.04 -10.70 19.21
CA GLN A 40 0.95 -10.09 20.20
C GLN A 40 1.71 -8.89 19.64
N ALA A 41 1.62 -8.65 18.32
CA ALA A 41 2.38 -7.62 17.65
C ALA A 41 1.66 -6.27 17.67
N ASP A 42 2.41 -5.21 17.98
CA ASP A 42 2.01 -3.85 17.65
C ASP A 42 2.37 -3.59 16.19
N MET A 43 1.35 -3.60 15.31
CA MET A 43 1.53 -3.43 13.86
C MET A 43 2.20 -2.12 13.49
N THR A 44 2.02 -1.06 14.28
CA THR A 44 2.64 0.24 14.02
C THR A 44 4.16 0.20 14.18
N LYS A 45 4.68 -0.77 14.95
CA LYS A 45 6.12 -0.96 15.22
C LYS A 45 6.74 -2.12 14.45
N GLN A 46 5.99 -2.78 13.56
CA GLN A 46 6.51 -3.86 12.71
C GLN A 46 7.00 -3.34 11.36
N PRO A 47 7.95 -4.04 10.73
CA PRO A 47 8.30 -3.77 9.34
C PRO A 47 7.13 -4.22 8.45
N ILE A 48 6.43 -3.27 7.85
CA ILE A 48 5.35 -3.56 6.90
C ILE A 48 5.75 -2.99 5.54
N SER A 49 6.05 -3.89 4.62
CA SER A 49 6.24 -3.62 3.20
C SER A 49 5.27 -4.47 2.41
N ILE A 50 4.39 -3.81 1.67
CA ILE A 50 3.24 -4.42 1.00
C ILE A 50 3.53 -4.54 -0.49
N TYR A 51 3.28 -5.72 -1.03
CA TYR A 51 3.20 -5.98 -2.46
C TYR A 51 1.74 -6.01 -2.86
N GLU A 52 1.24 -4.94 -3.47
CA GLU A 52 -0.12 -4.86 -3.97
C GLU A 52 -0.21 -5.64 -5.28
N VAL A 53 -1.18 -6.55 -5.41
CA VAL A 53 -1.25 -7.49 -6.51
C VAL A 53 -2.68 -7.78 -6.96
N HIS A 54 -2.90 -7.74 -8.28
CA HIS A 54 -4.08 -8.28 -8.95
C HIS A 54 -3.73 -9.65 -9.53
N LEU A 55 -4.25 -10.72 -8.93
CA LEU A 55 -3.88 -12.10 -9.28
C LEU A 55 -4.10 -12.43 -10.76
N GLY A 56 -5.18 -11.91 -11.35
CA GLY A 56 -5.57 -12.18 -12.73
C GLY A 56 -4.60 -11.65 -13.80
N SER A 57 -3.76 -10.68 -13.44
CA SER A 57 -2.80 -10.06 -14.37
C SER A 57 -1.36 -10.07 -13.84
N TRP A 58 -1.12 -10.64 -12.66
CA TRP A 58 0.24 -10.82 -12.14
C TRP A 58 1.05 -11.78 -13.01
N LYS A 59 0.48 -12.97 -13.25
CA LYS A 59 0.96 -13.97 -14.22
C LYS A 59 -0.23 -14.66 -14.89
N LYS A 60 -0.10 -14.96 -16.17
CA LYS A 60 -1.04 -15.78 -16.92
C LYS A 60 -0.33 -16.97 -17.54
N LYS A 61 -1.08 -18.06 -17.74
CA LYS A 61 -0.63 -19.23 -18.48
C LYS A 61 -0.89 -19.03 -19.96
N ASP A 62 -0.05 -19.62 -20.77
CA ASP A 62 -0.26 -19.68 -22.22
C ASP A 62 -1.34 -20.74 -22.57
N ARG A 63 -2.60 -20.42 -22.22
CA ARG A 63 -3.79 -21.22 -22.50
C ARG A 63 -5.04 -20.34 -22.48
N GLU A 64 -6.03 -20.69 -23.30
CA GLU A 64 -7.32 -19.96 -23.36
C GLU A 64 -8.30 -20.36 -22.21
N GLU A 65 -8.15 -21.57 -21.69
CA GLU A 65 -9.04 -22.07 -20.64
C GLU A 65 -8.99 -21.17 -19.39
N LYS A 66 -10.16 -20.74 -18.93
CA LYS A 66 -10.31 -19.81 -17.79
C LYS A 66 -9.38 -18.59 -17.90
N ASP A 67 -9.30 -18.00 -19.09
CA ASP A 67 -8.51 -16.80 -19.39
C ASP A 67 -7.03 -16.88 -19.01
N GLY A 68 -6.50 -18.10 -18.90
CA GLY A 68 -5.11 -18.35 -18.52
C GLY A 68 -4.78 -18.06 -17.07
N TYR A 69 -5.76 -17.83 -16.19
CA TYR A 69 -5.51 -17.53 -14.79
C TYR A 69 -4.80 -18.66 -14.05
N TYR A 70 -3.92 -18.27 -13.14
CA TYR A 70 -3.43 -19.17 -12.10
C TYR A 70 -4.55 -19.45 -11.11
N THR A 71 -4.65 -20.69 -10.64
CA THR A 71 -5.51 -21.02 -9.51
C THR A 71 -4.95 -20.43 -8.21
N TYR A 72 -5.78 -20.27 -7.18
CA TYR A 72 -5.32 -19.85 -5.85
C TYR A 72 -4.14 -20.69 -5.35
N VAL A 73 -4.19 -22.02 -5.58
CA VAL A 73 -3.14 -22.95 -5.16
C VAL A 73 -1.84 -22.66 -5.92
N GLU A 74 -1.89 -22.52 -7.23
CA GLU A 74 -0.70 -22.23 -8.05
C GLU A 74 -0.14 -20.83 -7.74
N ALA A 75 -1.02 -19.83 -7.62
CA ALA A 75 -0.64 -18.47 -7.27
C ALA A 75 0.03 -18.40 -5.89
N ALA A 76 -0.43 -19.19 -4.91
CA ALA A 76 0.18 -19.25 -3.58
C ALA A 76 1.66 -19.63 -3.64
N HIS A 77 2.02 -20.63 -4.44
CA HIS A 77 3.40 -21.09 -4.56
C HIS A 77 4.31 -20.06 -5.25
N GLU A 78 3.87 -19.55 -6.39
CA GLU A 78 4.64 -18.60 -7.18
C GLU A 78 4.80 -17.26 -6.46
N LEU A 79 3.69 -16.72 -5.93
CA LEU A 79 3.70 -15.42 -5.26
C LEU A 79 4.47 -15.46 -3.94
N ALA A 80 4.32 -16.52 -3.14
CA ALA A 80 5.07 -16.65 -1.90
C ALA A 80 6.59 -16.72 -2.14
N ALA A 81 7.02 -17.43 -3.18
CA ALA A 81 8.43 -17.49 -3.55
C ALA A 81 8.97 -16.11 -3.92
N TYR A 82 8.25 -15.39 -4.79
CA TYR A 82 8.63 -14.06 -5.24
C TYR A 82 8.68 -13.04 -4.09
N VAL A 83 7.60 -12.92 -3.34
CA VAL A 83 7.45 -11.95 -2.24
C VAL A 83 8.50 -12.18 -1.15
N LYS A 84 8.80 -13.44 -0.84
CA LYS A 84 9.82 -13.83 0.15
C LYS A 84 11.23 -13.49 -0.33
N GLU A 85 11.55 -13.76 -1.59
CA GLU A 85 12.84 -13.44 -2.21
C GLU A 85 13.06 -11.93 -2.23
N MET A 86 12.05 -11.17 -2.67
CA MET A 86 12.10 -9.71 -2.70
C MET A 86 12.18 -9.07 -1.32
N GLY A 87 11.67 -9.73 -0.28
CA GLY A 87 11.71 -9.24 1.10
C GLY A 87 10.49 -8.44 1.53
N TYR A 88 9.40 -8.45 0.75
CA TYR A 88 8.11 -7.94 1.21
C TYR A 88 7.60 -8.72 2.41
N THR A 89 6.80 -8.09 3.24
CA THR A 89 6.24 -8.72 4.45
C THR A 89 4.78 -9.13 4.29
N HIS A 90 4.05 -8.43 3.43
CA HIS A 90 2.63 -8.64 3.17
C HIS A 90 2.34 -8.58 1.68
N VAL A 91 1.27 -9.26 1.28
CA VAL A 91 0.60 -9.01 -0.01
C VAL A 91 -0.73 -8.32 0.26
N GLU A 92 -1.12 -7.39 -0.62
CA GLU A 92 -2.44 -6.79 -0.65
C GLU A 92 -3.13 -7.22 -1.94
N LEU A 93 -4.25 -7.93 -1.79
CA LEU A 93 -4.95 -8.59 -2.89
C LEU A 93 -6.11 -7.75 -3.37
N MET A 94 -6.07 -7.30 -4.61
CA MET A 94 -7.18 -6.66 -5.30
C MET A 94 -8.16 -7.70 -5.84
N GLY A 95 -9.46 -7.38 -5.86
CA GLY A 95 -10.47 -8.13 -6.60
C GLY A 95 -10.73 -9.55 -6.13
N ILE A 96 -10.63 -9.82 -4.83
CA ILE A 96 -10.89 -11.18 -4.28
C ILE A 96 -12.36 -11.43 -4.04
N ALA A 97 -13.17 -10.45 -3.64
CA ALA A 97 -14.61 -10.62 -3.58
C ALA A 97 -15.21 -10.79 -4.99
N GLU A 98 -16.23 -11.65 -5.15
CA GLU A 98 -16.80 -11.95 -6.46
C GLU A 98 -17.42 -10.72 -7.11
N HIS A 99 -17.12 -10.53 -8.39
CA HIS A 99 -17.55 -9.41 -9.22
C HIS A 99 -17.74 -9.84 -10.67
N PRO A 100 -18.73 -9.27 -11.41
CA PRO A 100 -19.06 -9.73 -12.77
C PRO A 100 -18.11 -9.17 -13.83
N TYR A 101 -17.54 -7.98 -13.62
CA TYR A 101 -16.82 -7.22 -14.63
C TYR A 101 -15.33 -7.08 -14.28
N ASP A 102 -14.45 -7.69 -15.09
CA ASP A 102 -13.00 -7.67 -14.86
C ASP A 102 -12.41 -6.26 -14.89
N GLY A 103 -12.91 -5.40 -15.78
CA GLY A 103 -12.47 -4.01 -15.87
C GLY A 103 -12.84 -3.13 -14.67
N SER A 104 -13.60 -3.66 -13.71
CA SER A 104 -13.79 -3.02 -12.41
C SER A 104 -12.66 -3.31 -11.41
N TRP A 105 -11.72 -4.21 -11.78
CA TRP A 105 -10.61 -4.65 -10.92
C TRP A 105 -11.04 -5.24 -9.58
N GLY A 106 -12.33 -5.58 -9.43
CA GLY A 106 -12.95 -6.07 -8.22
C GLY A 106 -13.67 -5.01 -7.37
N TYR A 107 -13.73 -3.75 -7.83
CA TYR A 107 -14.43 -2.68 -7.09
C TYR A 107 -15.96 -2.66 -7.30
N GLN A 108 -16.49 -3.47 -8.23
CA GLN A 108 -17.93 -3.66 -8.41
C GLN A 108 -18.39 -5.02 -7.88
N VAL A 109 -18.38 -5.15 -6.54
CA VAL A 109 -18.64 -6.41 -5.85
C VAL A 109 -20.11 -6.80 -5.91
N THR A 110 -20.39 -8.05 -6.29
CA THR A 110 -21.74 -8.64 -6.26
C THR A 110 -21.85 -9.80 -5.27
N GLY A 111 -20.73 -10.43 -4.89
CA GLY A 111 -20.69 -11.53 -3.93
C GLY A 111 -19.72 -11.22 -2.79
N TYR A 112 -20.19 -10.53 -1.76
CA TYR A 112 -19.37 -10.06 -0.64
C TYR A 112 -18.72 -11.18 0.18
N PHE A 113 -19.39 -12.33 0.31
CA PHE A 113 -18.91 -13.48 1.07
C PHE A 113 -18.27 -14.57 0.20
N ALA A 114 -18.18 -14.37 -1.11
CA ALA A 114 -17.61 -15.34 -2.03
C ALA A 114 -16.22 -14.88 -2.53
N PRO A 115 -15.15 -15.65 -2.26
CA PRO A 115 -13.91 -15.49 -3.03
C PRO A 115 -14.20 -15.72 -4.50
N THR A 116 -13.65 -14.86 -5.37
CA THR A 116 -13.96 -14.95 -6.79
C THR A 116 -13.65 -16.34 -7.36
N SER A 117 -14.61 -16.87 -8.10
CA SER A 117 -14.53 -18.18 -8.78
C SER A 117 -13.48 -18.23 -9.89
N ARG A 118 -12.91 -17.09 -10.28
CA ARG A 118 -11.86 -16.98 -11.31
C ARG A 118 -10.65 -17.86 -11.02
N TYR A 119 -10.28 -17.95 -9.75
CA TYR A 119 -9.02 -18.59 -9.34
C TYR A 119 -9.23 -19.90 -8.60
N GLY A 120 -10.46 -20.33 -8.35
CA GLY A 120 -10.75 -21.59 -7.70
C GLY A 120 -11.89 -21.55 -6.70
N SER A 121 -11.91 -22.53 -5.80
CA SER A 121 -12.92 -22.67 -4.75
C SER A 121 -12.58 -21.83 -3.49
N PRO A 122 -13.55 -21.63 -2.60
CA PRO A 122 -13.30 -21.03 -1.28
C PRO A 122 -12.19 -21.73 -0.48
N LYS A 123 -12.12 -23.06 -0.51
CA LYS A 123 -11.05 -23.81 0.16
C LYS A 123 -9.68 -23.64 -0.49
N ASP A 124 -9.63 -23.37 -1.80
CA ASP A 124 -8.38 -23.05 -2.48
C ASP A 124 -7.86 -21.68 -2.02
N PHE A 125 -8.76 -20.73 -1.75
CA PHE A 125 -8.36 -19.45 -1.18
C PHE A 125 -7.90 -19.58 0.30
N MET A 126 -8.54 -20.44 1.11
CA MET A 126 -8.03 -20.77 2.44
C MET A 126 -6.62 -21.39 2.36
N TYR A 127 -6.39 -22.27 1.37
CA TYR A 127 -5.05 -22.83 1.13
C TYR A 127 -4.05 -21.73 0.78
N PHE A 128 -4.42 -20.77 -0.06
CA PHE A 128 -3.58 -19.64 -0.46
C PHE A 128 -3.10 -18.87 0.78
N VAL A 129 -4.02 -18.42 1.63
CA VAL A 129 -3.69 -17.66 2.85
C VAL A 129 -2.81 -18.49 3.79
N ASN A 130 -3.21 -19.74 4.07
CA ASN A 130 -2.46 -20.67 4.93
C ASN A 130 -1.02 -20.91 4.42
N TYR A 131 -0.84 -20.99 3.10
CA TYR A 131 0.47 -21.18 2.50
C TYR A 131 1.37 -19.93 2.63
N LEU A 132 0.80 -18.74 2.45
CA LEU A 132 1.52 -17.49 2.65
C LEU A 132 1.96 -17.33 4.11
N HIS A 133 1.07 -17.60 5.08
CA HIS A 133 1.40 -17.56 6.51
C HIS A 133 2.55 -18.51 6.87
N LYS A 134 2.55 -19.73 6.34
CA LYS A 134 3.67 -20.67 6.50
C LYS A 134 5.00 -20.15 5.97
N ASN A 135 4.96 -19.28 4.98
CA ASN A 135 6.14 -18.62 4.42
C ASN A 135 6.48 -17.29 5.11
N GLY A 136 5.75 -16.91 6.17
CA GLY A 136 5.98 -15.69 6.93
C GLY A 136 5.51 -14.41 6.22
N ILE A 137 4.46 -14.53 5.40
CA ILE A 137 3.87 -13.45 4.59
C ILE A 137 2.43 -13.23 5.05
N GLY A 138 2.10 -11.99 5.43
CA GLY A 138 0.74 -11.58 5.75
C GLY A 138 -0.10 -11.32 4.51
N VAL A 139 -1.42 -11.39 4.66
CA VAL A 139 -2.39 -11.18 3.59
C VAL A 139 -3.37 -10.08 3.97
N ILE A 140 -3.43 -9.04 3.17
CA ILE A 140 -4.37 -7.92 3.26
C ILE A 140 -5.34 -8.06 2.09
N LEU A 141 -6.64 -7.83 2.32
CA LEU A 141 -7.62 -7.76 1.26
C LEU A 141 -8.04 -6.32 0.99
N ASP A 142 -8.17 -5.99 -0.27
CA ASP A 142 -8.86 -4.79 -0.71
C ASP A 142 -10.37 -5.03 -0.55
N TRP A 143 -11.02 -4.25 0.30
CA TRP A 143 -12.40 -4.42 0.73
C TRP A 143 -13.23 -3.17 0.43
N VAL A 144 -14.38 -3.34 -0.21
CA VAL A 144 -15.18 -2.27 -0.81
C VAL A 144 -16.52 -2.10 -0.08
N PRO A 145 -16.58 -1.46 1.10
CA PRO A 145 -17.84 -1.20 1.80
C PRO A 145 -18.51 0.12 1.37
N ALA A 146 -17.89 0.87 0.46
CA ALA A 146 -18.36 2.18 0.04
C ALA A 146 -19.58 2.09 -0.88
N HIS A 147 -19.56 1.14 -1.81
CA HIS A 147 -20.55 1.08 -2.88
C HIS A 147 -20.65 -0.32 -3.49
N PHE A 148 -21.67 -0.52 -4.33
CA PHE A 148 -21.88 -1.74 -5.10
C PHE A 148 -22.54 -1.43 -6.46
N PRO A 149 -22.36 -2.33 -7.48
CA PRO A 149 -22.89 -2.09 -8.82
C PRO A 149 -24.39 -2.24 -8.89
N LYS A 150 -24.98 -1.72 -9.99
CA LYS A 150 -26.43 -1.79 -10.29
C LYS A 150 -26.83 -3.06 -11.04
N ASP A 151 -25.98 -4.07 -11.09
CA ASP A 151 -26.24 -5.34 -11.74
C ASP A 151 -27.52 -5.98 -11.20
N ALA A 152 -28.41 -6.41 -12.11
CA ALA A 152 -29.75 -6.87 -11.77
C ALA A 152 -29.78 -8.08 -10.82
N HIS A 153 -28.74 -8.92 -10.83
CA HIS A 153 -28.57 -10.06 -9.95
C HIS A 153 -27.93 -9.73 -8.60
N GLY A 154 -27.34 -8.52 -8.46
CA GLY A 154 -26.65 -8.05 -7.25
C GLY A 154 -27.59 -7.43 -6.22
N LEU A 155 -27.03 -6.56 -5.37
CA LEU A 155 -27.72 -6.00 -4.20
C LEU A 155 -28.68 -4.84 -4.52
N ALA A 156 -28.50 -4.14 -5.65
CA ALA A 156 -29.29 -2.97 -6.00
C ALA A 156 -30.79 -3.30 -6.08
N ASP A 157 -31.62 -2.53 -5.39
CA ASP A 157 -33.08 -2.71 -5.33
C ASP A 157 -33.47 -4.19 -5.09
N PHE A 158 -32.87 -4.81 -4.06
CA PHE A 158 -32.77 -6.27 -3.90
C PHE A 158 -34.12 -6.99 -3.95
N ASP A 159 -35.11 -6.49 -3.24
CA ASP A 159 -36.50 -7.00 -3.22
C ASP A 159 -37.47 -6.11 -3.97
N GLY A 160 -36.97 -5.21 -4.81
CA GLY A 160 -37.72 -4.18 -5.53
C GLY A 160 -37.78 -2.84 -4.81
N HIS A 161 -37.04 -2.73 -3.69
CA HIS A 161 -36.86 -1.50 -2.91
C HIS A 161 -35.39 -1.33 -2.53
N PRO A 162 -34.96 -0.10 -2.16
CA PRO A 162 -33.59 0.17 -1.63
C PRO A 162 -33.40 -0.52 -0.28
N LEU A 163 -32.99 -1.81 -0.29
CA LEU A 163 -32.75 -2.58 0.93
C LEU A 163 -31.37 -2.27 1.52
N PHE A 164 -30.33 -2.32 0.69
CA PHE A 164 -28.94 -2.11 1.11
C PHE A 164 -28.50 -0.65 0.97
N GLU A 165 -29.05 0.07 0.01
CA GLU A 165 -28.71 1.46 -0.31
C GLU A 165 -29.62 2.48 0.37
N TYR A 166 -29.16 3.74 0.41
CA TYR A 166 -30.02 4.86 0.77
C TYR A 166 -31.14 5.06 -0.26
N GLU A 167 -32.34 5.38 0.22
CA GLU A 167 -33.51 5.61 -0.64
C GLU A 167 -33.40 6.90 -1.45
N ASP A 168 -32.87 7.98 -0.86
CA ASP A 168 -32.64 9.25 -1.57
C ASP A 168 -31.41 9.11 -2.50
N PRO A 169 -31.56 9.23 -3.84
CA PRO A 169 -30.46 9.06 -4.77
C PRO A 169 -29.33 10.08 -4.58
N ARG A 170 -29.59 11.22 -3.94
CA ARG A 170 -28.57 12.21 -3.60
C ARG A 170 -27.62 11.71 -2.47
N LYS A 171 -27.99 10.67 -1.76
CA LYS A 171 -27.15 9.92 -0.81
C LYS A 171 -26.78 8.54 -1.33
N GLY A 172 -27.72 7.89 -2.03
CA GLY A 172 -27.69 6.49 -2.40
C GLY A 172 -27.00 6.16 -3.72
N GLU A 173 -26.45 7.13 -4.44
CA GLU A 173 -25.75 6.90 -5.71
C GLU A 173 -24.45 7.69 -5.81
N HIS A 174 -23.42 7.10 -6.40
CA HIS A 174 -22.24 7.79 -6.88
C HIS A 174 -22.39 8.07 -8.39
N PRO A 175 -22.63 9.33 -8.80
CA PRO A 175 -22.85 9.66 -10.21
C PRO A 175 -21.69 9.30 -11.12
N ASP A 176 -20.45 9.55 -10.67
CA ASP A 176 -19.24 9.33 -11.45
C ASP A 176 -18.93 7.84 -11.65
N TRP A 177 -19.26 7.00 -10.67
CA TRP A 177 -18.99 5.55 -10.72
C TRP A 177 -20.20 4.72 -11.19
N GLY A 178 -21.37 5.34 -11.24
CA GLY A 178 -22.62 4.66 -11.61
C GLY A 178 -23.08 3.59 -10.61
N THR A 179 -22.62 3.66 -9.36
CA THR A 179 -22.86 2.66 -8.31
C THR A 179 -23.86 3.13 -7.26
N LYS A 180 -24.39 2.21 -6.47
CA LYS A 180 -25.20 2.47 -5.27
C LYS A 180 -24.31 2.62 -4.04
N VAL A 181 -24.77 3.40 -3.06
CA VAL A 181 -24.09 3.63 -1.77
C VAL A 181 -24.83 2.92 -0.67
N PHE A 182 -24.13 2.16 0.16
CA PHE A 182 -24.72 1.49 1.32
C PHE A 182 -25.34 2.47 2.32
N ASP A 183 -26.49 2.11 2.86
CA ASP A 183 -27.18 2.89 3.91
C ASP A 183 -26.63 2.55 5.30
N TYR A 184 -25.61 3.29 5.72
CA TYR A 184 -24.95 3.10 7.03
C TYR A 184 -25.86 3.48 8.21
N GLY A 185 -27.03 4.06 7.96
CA GLY A 185 -28.05 4.34 8.97
C GLY A 185 -28.86 3.11 9.37
N LYS A 186 -28.95 2.09 8.49
CA LYS A 186 -29.64 0.83 8.76
C LYS A 186 -28.76 -0.13 9.55
N ASN A 187 -29.28 -0.66 10.66
CA ASN A 187 -28.54 -1.63 11.47
C ASN A 187 -28.24 -2.91 10.70
N GLU A 188 -29.20 -3.39 9.90
CA GLU A 188 -29.07 -4.59 9.07
C GLU A 188 -27.96 -4.46 8.04
N VAL A 189 -27.76 -3.28 7.47
CA VAL A 189 -26.66 -3.00 6.52
C VAL A 189 -25.31 -2.94 7.25
N LYS A 190 -25.27 -2.31 8.42
CA LYS A 190 -24.06 -2.32 9.26
C LYS A 190 -23.68 -3.73 9.68
N ASP A 191 -24.67 -4.54 10.10
CA ASP A 191 -24.45 -5.93 10.49
C ASP A 191 -23.95 -6.77 9.29
N PHE A 192 -24.50 -6.56 8.09
CA PHE A 192 -24.03 -7.20 6.87
C PHE A 192 -22.54 -6.89 6.60
N LEU A 193 -22.18 -5.60 6.62
CA LEU A 193 -20.79 -5.18 6.34
C LEU A 193 -19.81 -5.60 7.43
N ILE A 194 -20.17 -5.47 8.72
CA ILE A 194 -19.29 -5.87 9.84
C ILE A 194 -19.13 -7.41 9.85
N SER A 195 -20.21 -8.16 9.61
CA SER A 195 -20.14 -9.62 9.49
C SER A 195 -19.26 -10.04 8.32
N ASN A 196 -19.32 -9.31 7.20
CA ASN A 196 -18.48 -9.57 6.05
C ASN A 196 -17.00 -9.31 6.35
N ALA A 197 -16.67 -8.20 7.03
CA ALA A 197 -15.30 -7.93 7.46
C ALA A 197 -14.77 -9.03 8.41
N LEU A 198 -15.57 -9.43 9.39
CA LEU A 198 -15.24 -10.52 10.31
C LEU A 198 -15.08 -11.86 9.58
N TYR A 199 -15.93 -12.15 8.60
CA TYR A 199 -15.85 -13.37 7.79
C TYR A 199 -14.49 -13.51 7.09
N TRP A 200 -14.01 -12.46 6.44
CA TRP A 200 -12.69 -12.48 5.81
C TRP A 200 -11.56 -12.68 6.84
N VAL A 201 -11.68 -12.06 8.00
CA VAL A 201 -10.67 -12.15 9.06
C VAL A 201 -10.72 -13.49 9.80
N GLU A 202 -11.92 -14.00 10.14
CA GLU A 202 -12.08 -15.14 11.03
C GLU A 202 -12.14 -16.48 10.28
N GLU A 203 -12.73 -16.52 9.07
CA GLU A 203 -12.83 -17.73 8.27
C GLU A 203 -11.65 -17.90 7.29
N TYR A 204 -11.10 -16.80 6.78
CA TYR A 204 -9.95 -16.84 5.85
C TYR A 204 -8.64 -16.40 6.48
N HIS A 205 -8.62 -16.04 7.74
CA HIS A 205 -7.44 -15.65 8.52
C HIS A 205 -6.66 -14.46 7.95
N VAL A 206 -7.26 -13.59 7.12
CA VAL A 206 -6.55 -12.43 6.57
C VAL A 206 -6.04 -11.50 7.68
N ASP A 207 -4.92 -10.83 7.43
CA ASP A 207 -4.20 -10.02 8.41
C ASP A 207 -4.60 -8.55 8.39
N GLY A 208 -5.38 -8.16 7.39
CA GLY A 208 -5.89 -6.80 7.29
C GLY A 208 -6.90 -6.62 6.18
N LEU A 209 -7.62 -5.51 6.28
CA LEU A 209 -8.53 -5.01 5.25
C LEU A 209 -8.10 -3.59 4.87
N ARG A 210 -7.80 -3.38 3.60
CA ARG A 210 -7.70 -2.04 3.02
C ARG A 210 -9.10 -1.63 2.62
N VAL A 211 -9.60 -0.60 3.26
CA VAL A 211 -10.96 -0.09 3.06
C VAL A 211 -10.93 0.95 1.97
N ASP A 212 -11.54 0.59 0.84
CA ASP A 212 -11.63 1.41 -0.35
C ASP A 212 -12.48 2.66 -0.15
N ALA A 213 -12.07 3.77 -0.76
CA ALA A 213 -12.84 5.01 -0.93
C ALA A 213 -13.46 5.57 0.37
N VAL A 214 -12.74 5.54 1.49
CA VAL A 214 -13.23 6.03 2.79
C VAL A 214 -13.72 7.47 2.71
N ALA A 215 -13.03 8.35 1.97
CA ALA A 215 -13.46 9.73 1.77
C ALA A 215 -14.88 9.83 1.19
N SER A 216 -15.24 8.97 0.24
CA SER A 216 -16.57 8.94 -0.37
C SER A 216 -17.68 8.56 0.61
N MET A 217 -17.33 7.83 1.67
CA MET A 217 -18.27 7.45 2.74
C MET A 217 -18.40 8.56 3.77
N LEU A 218 -17.32 9.28 4.08
CA LEU A 218 -17.29 10.32 5.12
C LEU A 218 -17.98 11.62 4.70
N TYR A 219 -18.00 11.93 3.40
CA TYR A 219 -18.52 13.20 2.89
C TYR A 219 -19.76 12.99 2.02
N LEU A 220 -20.89 13.61 2.43
CA LEU A 220 -22.16 13.56 1.70
C LEU A 220 -22.11 14.30 0.35
N ASP A 221 -21.20 15.22 0.19
CA ASP A 221 -20.96 16.02 -1.03
C ASP A 221 -19.80 15.48 -1.89
N TYR A 222 -19.22 14.32 -1.56
CA TYR A 222 -18.13 13.73 -2.33
C TYR A 222 -18.54 13.49 -3.80
N GLY A 223 -17.79 14.08 -4.74
CA GLY A 223 -18.08 13.97 -6.18
C GLY A 223 -19.43 14.57 -6.62
N ARG A 224 -19.99 15.52 -5.87
CA ARG A 224 -21.29 16.12 -6.14
C ARG A 224 -21.23 17.63 -6.20
N GLU A 225 -21.99 18.21 -7.11
CA GLU A 225 -22.15 19.66 -7.23
C GLU A 225 -23.12 20.21 -6.17
N PRO A 226 -23.07 21.53 -5.87
CA PRO A 226 -24.03 22.17 -5.00
C PRO A 226 -25.48 21.89 -5.42
N GLY A 227 -26.30 21.40 -4.48
CA GLY A 227 -27.69 21.00 -4.71
C GLY A 227 -27.88 19.53 -5.12
N GLN A 228 -26.81 18.80 -5.39
CA GLN A 228 -26.86 17.36 -5.73
C GLN A 228 -26.64 16.44 -4.51
N TRP A 229 -26.55 16.98 -3.31
CA TRP A 229 -26.40 16.23 -2.07
C TRP A 229 -27.32 16.76 -0.96
N VAL A 230 -27.49 15.96 0.09
CA VAL A 230 -28.36 16.29 1.23
C VAL A 230 -27.49 16.46 2.48
N PRO A 231 -27.56 17.62 3.17
CA PRO A 231 -26.82 17.81 4.40
C PRO A 231 -27.28 16.87 5.51
N ASN A 232 -26.40 16.60 6.46
CA ASN A 232 -26.73 15.83 7.66
C ASN A 232 -27.70 16.61 8.57
N LYS A 233 -28.17 15.97 9.64
CA LYS A 233 -29.11 16.57 10.61
C LYS A 233 -28.64 17.87 11.28
N ASN A 234 -27.33 18.16 11.20
CA ASN A 234 -26.71 19.37 11.76
C ASN A 234 -26.45 20.43 10.67
N GLY A 235 -26.84 20.16 9.42
CA GLY A 235 -26.62 21.06 8.26
C GLY A 235 -25.23 20.94 7.62
N GLY A 236 -24.36 20.04 8.06
CA GLY A 236 -23.03 19.82 7.51
C GLY A 236 -22.96 18.74 6.43
N ASN A 237 -21.77 18.60 5.81
CA ASN A 237 -21.50 17.64 4.75
C ASN A 237 -20.94 16.29 5.25
N GLN A 238 -20.68 16.15 6.56
CA GLN A 238 -20.17 14.90 7.11
C GLN A 238 -21.28 13.84 7.17
N ASN A 239 -21.00 12.62 6.74
CA ASN A 239 -21.90 11.49 6.90
C ASN A 239 -21.75 10.90 8.31
N LEU A 240 -22.57 11.36 9.24
CA LEU A 240 -22.52 10.96 10.64
C LEU A 240 -22.74 9.45 10.83
N GLU A 241 -23.55 8.85 9.95
CA GLU A 241 -23.86 7.41 9.96
C GLU A 241 -22.63 6.58 9.59
N ALA A 242 -21.88 7.01 8.57
CA ALA A 242 -20.64 6.35 8.16
C ALA A 242 -19.51 6.53 9.20
N ILE A 243 -19.42 7.68 9.86
CA ILE A 243 -18.47 7.91 10.96
C ILE A 243 -18.70 6.90 12.09
N GLU A 244 -19.96 6.75 12.54
CA GLU A 244 -20.30 5.78 13.57
C GLU A 244 -20.10 4.33 13.12
N PHE A 245 -20.38 4.04 11.83
CA PHE A 245 -20.08 2.74 11.24
C PHE A 245 -18.58 2.40 11.33
N PHE A 246 -17.68 3.31 10.94
CA PHE A 246 -16.23 3.08 11.02
C PHE A 246 -15.75 2.87 12.45
N LYS A 247 -16.21 3.69 13.40
CA LYS A 247 -15.87 3.53 14.81
C LYS A 247 -16.29 2.14 15.32
N HIS A 248 -17.50 1.71 14.97
CA HIS A 248 -18.01 0.40 15.37
C HIS A 248 -17.26 -0.74 14.67
N LEU A 249 -17.11 -0.69 13.34
CA LEU A 249 -16.37 -1.68 12.54
C LEU A 249 -14.97 -1.93 13.11
N ASN A 250 -14.18 -0.85 13.26
CA ASN A 250 -12.79 -0.93 13.70
C ASN A 250 -12.69 -1.45 15.14
N THR A 251 -13.60 -1.03 16.02
CA THR A 251 -13.66 -1.54 17.40
C THR A 251 -13.96 -3.03 17.45
N VAL A 252 -14.92 -3.50 16.67
CA VAL A 252 -15.33 -4.91 16.67
C VAL A 252 -14.27 -5.79 16.05
N VAL A 253 -13.77 -5.43 14.85
CA VAL A 253 -12.78 -6.25 14.14
C VAL A 253 -11.49 -6.38 14.93
N GLN A 254 -10.91 -5.26 15.39
CA GLN A 254 -9.64 -5.27 16.11
C GLN A 254 -9.79 -5.78 17.56
N GLY A 255 -10.94 -5.54 18.19
CA GLY A 255 -11.23 -6.05 19.54
C GLY A 255 -11.38 -7.56 19.60
N ARG A 256 -11.92 -8.18 18.54
CA ARG A 256 -12.04 -9.65 18.43
C ARG A 256 -10.77 -10.28 17.88
N ASN A 257 -10.03 -9.57 17.02
CA ASN A 257 -8.92 -10.11 16.23
C ASN A 257 -7.66 -9.24 16.42
N HIS A 258 -6.98 -9.40 17.53
CA HIS A 258 -5.79 -8.62 17.84
C HIS A 258 -4.70 -8.76 16.76
N GLY A 259 -4.11 -7.62 16.38
CA GLY A 259 -3.05 -7.54 15.38
C GLY A 259 -3.55 -7.55 13.93
N VAL A 260 -4.86 -7.56 13.69
CA VAL A 260 -5.43 -7.32 12.35
C VAL A 260 -5.38 -5.83 12.04
N ALA A 261 -4.90 -5.47 10.86
CA ALA A 261 -4.78 -4.09 10.40
C ALA A 261 -6.03 -3.64 9.64
N MET A 262 -6.64 -2.53 10.08
CA MET A 262 -7.65 -1.81 9.33
C MET A 262 -6.99 -0.60 8.68
N ILE A 263 -6.99 -0.55 7.35
CA ILE A 263 -6.22 0.42 6.55
C ILE A 263 -7.20 1.29 5.77
N ALA A 264 -7.16 2.61 5.97
CA ALA A 264 -8.03 3.53 5.26
C ALA A 264 -7.37 4.06 3.98
N GLU A 265 -8.03 3.91 2.85
CA GLU A 265 -7.79 4.78 1.71
C GLU A 265 -8.64 6.04 1.89
N GLU A 266 -8.01 7.06 2.47
CA GLU A 266 -8.64 8.35 2.73
C GLU A 266 -7.76 9.46 2.17
N SER A 267 -8.22 10.12 1.11
CA SER A 267 -7.45 11.07 0.31
C SER A 267 -7.55 12.52 0.77
N THR A 268 -8.38 12.80 1.79
CA THR A 268 -8.63 14.16 2.26
C THR A 268 -7.83 14.48 3.54
N ALA A 269 -8.03 15.67 4.07
CA ALA A 269 -7.47 16.10 5.35
C ALA A 269 -8.36 15.73 6.54
N TRP A 270 -9.16 14.66 6.46
CA TRP A 270 -9.95 14.19 7.59
C TRP A 270 -9.04 13.86 8.78
N PRO A 271 -9.27 14.45 9.97
CA PRO A 271 -8.38 14.26 11.10
C PRO A 271 -8.67 12.97 11.86
N LYS A 272 -7.66 12.44 12.57
CA LYS A 272 -7.80 11.33 13.51
C LYS A 272 -8.35 10.04 12.88
N VAL A 273 -7.97 9.77 11.63
CA VAL A 273 -8.34 8.52 10.96
C VAL A 273 -7.79 7.32 11.72
N THR A 274 -6.57 7.41 12.21
CA THR A 274 -5.87 6.34 12.93
C THR A 274 -5.86 6.50 14.46
N ASP A 275 -6.56 7.48 15.00
CA ASP A 275 -6.73 7.62 16.45
C ASP A 275 -7.89 6.74 16.95
N HIS A 276 -7.87 6.41 18.23
CA HIS A 276 -8.89 5.59 18.86
C HIS A 276 -10.28 6.26 18.88
N PRO A 277 -11.37 5.49 18.74
CA PRO A 277 -12.74 6.02 18.84
C PRO A 277 -13.03 6.77 20.14
N GLU A 278 -12.39 6.38 21.25
CA GLU A 278 -12.48 7.08 22.54
C GLU A 278 -11.95 8.52 22.50
N ASN A 279 -11.03 8.81 21.58
CA ASN A 279 -10.47 10.14 21.31
C ASN A 279 -11.18 10.84 20.16
N ASP A 280 -12.35 10.37 19.76
CA ASP A 280 -13.11 10.81 18.59
C ASP A 280 -12.43 10.51 17.25
N GLY A 281 -11.55 9.51 17.21
CA GLY A 281 -10.95 8.97 16.00
C GLY A 281 -11.82 7.93 15.31
N LEU A 282 -11.45 7.53 14.08
CA LEU A 282 -12.16 6.50 13.33
C LEU A 282 -11.71 5.08 13.68
N GLY A 283 -10.55 4.91 14.34
CA GLY A 283 -10.03 3.64 14.83
C GLY A 283 -9.30 2.79 13.79
N PHE A 284 -8.93 3.33 12.63
CA PHE A 284 -8.08 2.60 11.68
C PHE A 284 -6.66 2.39 12.25
N THR A 285 -6.00 1.32 11.82
CA THR A 285 -4.60 1.07 12.18
C THR A 285 -3.67 1.97 11.37
N PHE A 286 -3.95 2.11 10.08
CA PHE A 286 -3.16 2.90 9.14
C PHE A 286 -4.04 3.71 8.19
N LYS A 287 -3.42 4.74 7.62
CA LYS A 287 -3.97 5.55 6.52
C LYS A 287 -2.97 5.59 5.37
N TRP A 288 -3.44 5.43 4.13
CA TRP A 288 -2.64 5.71 2.94
C TRP A 288 -2.24 7.19 2.90
N ASN A 289 -0.96 7.48 2.68
CA ASN A 289 -0.48 8.85 2.55
C ASN A 289 -0.55 9.32 1.10
N MET A 290 -1.75 9.67 0.66
CA MET A 290 -2.00 10.16 -0.71
C MET A 290 -1.32 11.52 -0.95
N GLY A 291 -1.21 12.38 0.07
CA GLY A 291 -0.52 13.67 -0.02
C GLY A 291 0.97 13.49 -0.33
N TRP A 292 1.65 12.61 0.40
CA TRP A 292 3.04 12.25 0.11
C TRP A 292 3.18 11.66 -1.31
N MET A 293 2.29 10.78 -1.70
CA MET A 293 2.32 10.14 -3.02
C MET A 293 2.25 11.17 -4.14
N HIS A 294 1.32 12.13 -4.07
CA HIS A 294 1.19 13.20 -5.06
C HIS A 294 2.45 14.06 -5.12
N ASP A 295 2.94 14.57 -3.98
CA ASP A 295 4.13 15.41 -3.92
C ASP A 295 5.38 14.68 -4.43
N PHE A 296 5.56 13.41 -4.04
CA PHE A 296 6.64 12.56 -4.49
C PHE A 296 6.62 12.37 -6.02
N LEU A 297 5.47 11.97 -6.58
CA LEU A 297 5.35 11.73 -8.01
C LEU A 297 5.49 13.00 -8.83
N GLU A 298 4.92 14.12 -8.38
CA GLU A 298 5.09 15.41 -9.03
C GLU A 298 6.55 15.87 -9.05
N TYR A 299 7.29 15.63 -7.95
CA TYR A 299 8.74 15.90 -7.93
C TYR A 299 9.51 14.96 -8.85
N MET A 300 9.22 13.66 -8.82
CA MET A 300 9.96 12.67 -9.60
C MET A 300 9.79 12.82 -11.11
N LYS A 301 8.62 13.30 -11.57
CA LYS A 301 8.33 13.60 -13.00
C LYS A 301 9.11 14.81 -13.53
N LEU A 302 9.56 15.71 -12.66
CA LEU A 302 10.25 16.93 -13.09
C LEU A 302 11.59 16.60 -13.75
N ASP A 303 11.90 17.32 -14.84
CA ASP A 303 13.28 17.41 -15.31
C ASP A 303 14.18 17.84 -14.13
N PRO A 304 15.31 17.19 -13.92
CA PRO A 304 16.20 17.46 -12.78
C PRO A 304 16.62 18.93 -12.63
N TYR A 305 16.67 19.67 -13.73
CA TYR A 305 16.96 21.10 -13.70
C TYR A 305 15.92 21.91 -12.90
N PHE A 306 14.66 21.50 -12.92
CA PHE A 306 13.57 22.20 -12.23
C PHE A 306 13.37 21.74 -10.79
N ARG A 307 14.00 20.64 -10.36
CA ARG A 307 13.84 20.08 -9.01
C ARG A 307 14.26 21.03 -7.90
N LYS A 308 15.28 21.85 -8.14
CA LYS A 308 15.73 22.87 -7.18
C LYS A 308 14.65 23.87 -6.79
N TYR A 309 13.71 24.16 -7.68
CA TYR A 309 12.59 25.08 -7.41
C TYR A 309 11.39 24.39 -6.75
N ASN A 310 11.41 23.05 -6.67
CA ASN A 310 10.35 22.22 -6.12
C ASN A 310 10.83 21.32 -4.95
N HIS A 311 11.98 21.66 -4.39
CA HIS A 311 12.63 20.86 -3.34
C HIS A 311 11.74 20.60 -2.12
N ASN A 312 10.90 21.58 -1.76
CA ASN A 312 9.96 21.48 -0.64
C ASN A 312 8.86 20.43 -0.82
N ARG A 313 8.54 19.98 -2.05
CA ARG A 313 7.60 18.86 -2.24
C ARG A 313 8.05 17.60 -1.51
N MET A 314 9.35 17.31 -1.54
CA MET A 314 9.92 16.12 -0.88
C MET A 314 10.01 16.27 0.65
N THR A 315 9.95 17.48 1.18
CA THR A 315 10.05 17.74 2.63
C THR A 315 8.70 18.04 3.28
N PHE A 316 7.68 18.37 2.49
CA PHE A 316 6.38 18.84 2.99
C PHE A 316 5.66 17.81 3.85
N SER A 317 5.68 16.54 3.45
CA SER A 317 5.04 15.44 4.19
C SER A 317 5.57 15.27 5.62
N LEU A 318 6.83 15.69 5.87
CA LEU A 318 7.42 15.68 7.22
C LEU A 318 6.79 16.73 8.16
N THR A 319 6.01 17.67 7.64
CA THR A 319 5.28 18.65 8.48
C THR A 319 4.07 18.02 9.18
N TYR A 320 3.55 16.90 8.66
CA TYR A 320 2.36 16.25 9.18
C TYR A 320 2.51 14.73 9.44
N PHE A 321 3.68 14.14 9.22
CA PHE A 321 3.88 12.68 9.30
C PHE A 321 3.55 12.08 10.67
N THR A 322 3.50 12.89 11.73
CA THR A 322 3.14 12.45 13.09
C THR A 322 1.63 12.51 13.38
N SER A 323 0.82 12.99 12.43
CA SER A 323 -0.62 13.15 12.63
C SER A 323 -1.40 11.84 12.53
N GLU A 324 -0.88 10.88 11.77
CA GLU A 324 -1.50 9.58 11.52
C GLU A 324 -0.43 8.48 11.41
N ASN A 325 -0.85 7.22 11.49
CA ASN A 325 -0.02 6.08 11.16
C ASN A 325 -0.06 5.85 9.63
N TYR A 326 0.92 6.37 8.91
CA TYR A 326 0.89 6.37 7.44
C TYR A 326 1.51 5.13 6.79
N ILE A 327 0.92 4.74 5.65
CA ILE A 327 1.56 3.90 4.64
C ILE A 327 1.88 4.80 3.44
N LEU A 328 3.14 4.82 3.03
CA LEU A 328 3.58 5.47 1.79
C LEU A 328 3.23 4.55 0.63
N VAL A 329 2.36 5.01 -0.25
CA VAL A 329 1.78 4.17 -1.30
C VAL A 329 2.21 4.63 -2.69
N LEU A 330 2.61 3.66 -3.51
CA LEU A 330 2.67 3.79 -4.96
C LEU A 330 1.80 2.67 -5.53
N SER A 331 0.48 2.91 -5.52
CA SER A 331 -0.56 1.92 -5.80
C SER A 331 -0.83 1.71 -7.29
N HIS A 332 -1.75 0.79 -7.58
CA HIS A 332 -2.26 0.52 -8.92
C HIS A 332 -2.80 1.77 -9.62
N ASP A 333 -3.48 2.68 -8.90
CA ASP A 333 -4.08 3.88 -9.46
C ASP A 333 -3.08 4.81 -10.15
N GLU A 334 -1.80 4.74 -9.77
CA GLU A 334 -0.78 5.61 -10.32
C GLU A 334 -0.15 5.11 -11.61
N VAL A 335 -0.49 3.91 -12.06
CA VAL A 335 0.11 3.28 -13.27
C VAL A 335 -0.91 2.84 -14.29
N VAL A 336 -2.05 3.52 -14.34
CA VAL A 336 -3.18 3.29 -15.25
C VAL A 336 -3.70 4.59 -15.85
N HIS A 337 -4.61 4.51 -16.79
CA HIS A 337 -5.37 5.65 -17.33
C HIS A 337 -4.51 6.81 -17.85
N LEU A 338 -3.49 6.51 -18.65
CA LEU A 338 -2.56 7.48 -19.25
C LEU A 338 -1.68 8.23 -18.23
N LYS A 339 -1.52 7.68 -17.02
CA LYS A 339 -0.62 8.23 -16.01
C LYS A 339 0.84 7.78 -16.19
N CYS A 340 1.14 6.90 -17.14
CA CYS A 340 2.39 6.18 -17.38
C CYS A 340 2.74 5.15 -16.31
N SER A 341 3.51 4.12 -16.69
CA SER A 341 4.13 3.21 -15.73
C SER A 341 5.15 3.95 -14.85
N MET A 342 5.50 3.39 -13.69
CA MET A 342 6.39 4.06 -12.73
C MET A 342 7.74 4.46 -13.35
N ILE A 343 8.36 3.57 -14.12
CA ILE A 343 9.63 3.87 -14.79
C ILE A 343 9.46 4.95 -15.87
N ASN A 344 8.30 5.01 -16.55
CA ASN A 344 8.05 5.98 -17.60
C ASN A 344 7.70 7.38 -17.07
N LYS A 345 7.36 7.49 -15.79
CA LYS A 345 7.25 8.80 -15.11
C LYS A 345 8.62 9.45 -14.93
N MET A 346 9.69 8.67 -14.91
CA MET A 346 11.03 9.20 -14.69
C MET A 346 11.54 9.95 -15.93
N PRO A 347 12.05 11.19 -15.78
CA PRO A 347 12.70 11.92 -16.87
C PRO A 347 14.02 11.26 -17.27
N GLY A 348 14.53 11.67 -18.43
CA GLY A 348 15.76 11.13 -19.00
C GLY A 348 15.51 9.95 -19.95
N LEU A 349 16.59 9.32 -20.39
CA LEU A 349 16.58 8.20 -21.33
C LEU A 349 17.43 7.04 -20.77
N GLY A 350 17.08 5.81 -21.13
CA GLY A 350 17.87 4.62 -20.80
C GLY A 350 18.14 4.50 -19.28
N GLU A 351 19.39 4.35 -18.91
CA GLU A 351 19.84 4.14 -17.52
C GLU A 351 19.51 5.30 -16.57
N ASP A 352 19.33 6.52 -17.07
CA ASP A 352 18.93 7.66 -16.24
C ASP A 352 17.57 7.42 -15.55
N LYS A 353 16.62 6.79 -16.25
CA LYS A 353 15.30 6.45 -15.68
C LYS A 353 15.46 5.49 -14.50
N PHE A 354 16.26 4.44 -14.65
CA PHE A 354 16.50 3.46 -13.61
C PHE A 354 17.24 4.05 -12.42
N SER A 355 18.27 4.84 -12.66
CA SER A 355 19.04 5.52 -11.62
C SER A 355 18.18 6.51 -10.83
N ASN A 356 17.33 7.26 -11.53
CA ASN A 356 16.37 8.18 -10.92
C ASN A 356 15.35 7.44 -10.06
N LEU A 357 14.79 6.33 -10.57
CA LEU A 357 13.82 5.52 -9.82
C LEU A 357 14.47 4.88 -8.58
N LYS A 358 15.71 4.39 -8.66
CA LYS A 358 16.46 3.91 -7.50
C LYS A 358 16.63 5.01 -6.43
N ALA A 359 16.92 6.25 -6.84
CA ALA A 359 16.99 7.38 -5.92
C ALA A 359 15.64 7.63 -5.23
N GLY A 360 14.54 7.60 -5.99
CA GLY A 360 13.19 7.74 -5.45
C GLY A 360 12.84 6.66 -4.43
N TYR A 361 13.08 5.39 -4.76
CA TYR A 361 12.82 4.27 -3.85
C TYR A 361 13.70 4.30 -2.59
N THR A 362 14.94 4.77 -2.70
CA THR A 362 15.81 4.95 -1.52
C THR A 362 15.24 6.03 -0.59
N PHE A 363 14.80 7.15 -1.14
CA PHE A 363 14.16 8.21 -0.36
C PHE A 363 12.87 7.71 0.29
N MET A 364 11.99 7.03 -0.47
CA MET A 364 10.75 6.43 0.06
C MET A 364 11.05 5.47 1.21
N LEU A 365 12.06 4.61 1.07
CA LEU A 365 12.40 3.65 2.12
C LEU A 365 12.85 4.34 3.41
N GLY A 366 13.66 5.40 3.30
CA GLY A 366 14.14 6.18 4.43
C GLY A 366 13.11 7.10 5.05
N HIS A 367 12.09 7.53 4.31
CA HIS A 367 11.01 8.39 4.81
C HIS A 367 10.16 7.63 5.86
N PRO A 368 9.71 8.28 6.97
CA PRO A 368 8.80 7.66 7.93
C PRO A 368 7.49 7.16 7.29
N GLY A 369 6.99 6.03 7.77
CA GLY A 369 5.78 5.37 7.30
C GLY A 369 6.04 3.98 6.73
N LYS A 370 5.00 3.12 6.68
CA LYS A 370 5.05 1.79 6.05
C LYS A 370 5.14 1.96 4.53
N LYS A 371 5.35 0.87 3.78
CA LYS A 371 5.67 0.93 2.34
C LYS A 371 4.70 0.06 1.54
N LEU A 372 4.26 0.57 0.39
CA LEU A 372 3.49 -0.20 -0.57
C LEU A 372 4.00 0.09 -1.98
N LEU A 373 4.27 -0.98 -2.74
CA LEU A 373 4.51 -0.94 -4.18
C LEU A 373 3.52 -1.86 -4.89
N PHE A 374 2.94 -1.36 -5.97
CA PHE A 374 2.13 -2.19 -6.86
C PHE A 374 3.03 -3.10 -7.72
N MET A 375 2.54 -4.29 -8.04
CA MET A 375 3.22 -5.28 -8.87
C MET A 375 3.80 -4.69 -10.15
N GLY A 376 5.00 -5.13 -10.53
CA GLY A 376 5.72 -4.66 -11.73
C GLY A 376 6.53 -3.37 -11.54
N GLN A 377 6.30 -2.59 -10.48
CA GLN A 377 7.08 -1.39 -10.21
C GLN A 377 8.50 -1.71 -9.73
N ASP A 378 8.67 -2.82 -9.06
CA ASP A 378 9.94 -3.27 -8.48
C ASP A 378 10.97 -3.77 -9.52
N PHE A 379 10.53 -4.11 -10.74
CA PHE A 379 11.43 -4.36 -11.86
C PHE A 379 11.27 -3.36 -13.02
N GLY A 380 10.43 -2.33 -12.84
CA GLY A 380 10.30 -1.23 -13.79
C GLY A 380 9.59 -1.59 -15.09
N GLN A 381 8.41 -2.23 -15.00
CA GLN A 381 7.58 -2.53 -16.17
C GLN A 381 7.39 -1.30 -17.06
N TRP A 382 7.54 -1.46 -18.39
CA TRP A 382 7.42 -0.37 -19.33
C TRP A 382 5.98 0.08 -19.58
N HIS A 383 5.04 -0.89 -19.74
CA HIS A 383 3.64 -0.59 -20.01
C HIS A 383 2.91 -0.20 -18.72
N GLU A 384 1.88 0.63 -18.86
CA GLU A 384 0.89 0.79 -17.82
C GLU A 384 0.27 -0.56 -17.49
N TRP A 385 -0.26 -0.70 -16.29
CA TRP A 385 -0.98 -1.90 -15.93
C TRP A 385 -2.26 -2.06 -16.77
N ASP A 386 -2.49 -3.27 -17.25
CA ASP A 386 -3.71 -3.71 -17.94
C ASP A 386 -4.14 -5.04 -17.30
N GLU A 387 -5.35 -5.08 -16.74
CA GLU A 387 -5.90 -6.25 -16.08
C GLU A 387 -6.06 -7.46 -16.99
N LYS A 388 -6.06 -7.26 -18.31
CA LYS A 388 -6.27 -8.33 -19.32
C LYS A 388 -5.01 -9.12 -19.60
N VAL A 389 -3.84 -8.56 -19.35
CA VAL A 389 -2.56 -9.17 -19.73
C VAL A 389 -1.69 -9.44 -18.51
N SER A 390 -0.78 -10.40 -18.64
CA SER A 390 0.27 -10.65 -17.64
C SER A 390 1.23 -9.48 -17.56
N LEU A 391 1.89 -9.29 -16.40
CA LEU A 391 3.07 -8.45 -16.34
C LEU A 391 4.13 -8.93 -17.33
N ASP A 392 4.95 -8.01 -17.82
CA ASP A 392 6.05 -8.25 -18.77
C ASP A 392 7.27 -8.90 -18.09
N TRP A 393 7.08 -10.11 -17.53
CA TRP A 393 8.10 -10.81 -16.74
C TRP A 393 9.42 -11.03 -17.48
N TYR A 394 9.42 -11.03 -18.82
CA TYR A 394 10.65 -11.12 -19.62
C TYR A 394 11.61 -9.95 -19.35
N LEU A 395 11.08 -8.79 -18.96
CA LEU A 395 11.90 -7.62 -18.59
C LEU A 395 12.80 -7.91 -17.40
N ALA A 396 12.37 -8.73 -16.44
CA ALA A 396 13.18 -9.09 -15.28
C ALA A 396 14.48 -9.84 -15.64
N GLU A 397 14.60 -10.35 -16.87
CA GLU A 397 15.81 -10.97 -17.40
C GLU A 397 16.72 -9.95 -18.12
N GLU A 398 16.21 -8.75 -18.44
CA GLU A 398 17.01 -7.66 -19.04
C GLU A 398 17.86 -6.95 -17.97
N GLU A 399 19.09 -6.60 -18.34
CA GLU A 399 20.11 -6.14 -17.37
C GLU A 399 19.67 -4.97 -16.51
N SER A 400 19.08 -3.93 -17.09
CA SER A 400 18.67 -2.71 -16.36
C SER A 400 17.50 -2.98 -15.40
N HIS A 401 16.52 -3.76 -15.86
CA HIS A 401 15.35 -4.17 -15.06
C HIS A 401 15.76 -5.10 -13.92
N LYS A 402 16.60 -6.08 -14.22
CA LYS A 402 17.16 -7.00 -13.22
C LYS A 402 17.94 -6.26 -12.13
N LYS A 403 18.80 -5.31 -12.51
CA LYS A 403 19.54 -4.46 -11.56
C LYS A 403 18.60 -3.59 -10.70
N LEU A 404 17.50 -3.11 -11.26
CA LEU A 404 16.49 -2.40 -10.48
C LEU A 404 15.81 -3.34 -9.47
N GLN A 405 15.39 -4.52 -9.92
CA GLN A 405 14.75 -5.53 -9.06
C GLN A 405 15.67 -5.96 -7.90
N GLU A 406 16.95 -6.24 -8.20
CA GLU A 406 17.94 -6.56 -7.20
C GLU A 406 18.15 -5.41 -6.20
N TYR A 407 18.14 -4.18 -6.69
CA TYR A 407 18.25 -2.99 -5.84
C TYR A 407 17.05 -2.81 -4.92
N VAL A 408 15.82 -2.98 -5.43
CA VAL A 408 14.59 -2.93 -4.61
C VAL A 408 14.58 -4.05 -3.58
N ARG A 409 14.97 -5.26 -3.97
CA ARG A 409 15.15 -6.39 -3.03
C ARG A 409 16.11 -6.02 -1.89
N ASP A 410 17.26 -5.46 -2.21
CA ASP A 410 18.25 -5.04 -1.22
C ASP A 410 17.71 -3.98 -0.26
N LEU A 411 16.95 -3.00 -0.79
CA LEU A 411 16.26 -1.99 0.02
C LEU A 411 15.25 -2.62 0.98
N LEU A 412 14.41 -3.54 0.51
CA LEU A 412 13.39 -4.21 1.33
C LEU A 412 14.02 -5.08 2.42
N HIS A 413 15.13 -5.76 2.12
CA HIS A 413 15.88 -6.51 3.13
C HIS A 413 16.53 -5.59 4.19
N ILE A 414 17.03 -4.42 3.79
CA ILE A 414 17.52 -3.40 4.73
C ILE A 414 16.34 -2.89 5.59
N TYR A 415 15.20 -2.56 4.99
CA TYR A 415 14.00 -2.13 5.71
C TYR A 415 13.62 -3.12 6.81
N LYS A 416 13.50 -4.38 6.47
CA LYS A 416 13.12 -5.45 7.40
C LYS A 416 14.15 -5.66 8.51
N LYS A 417 15.44 -5.44 8.22
CA LYS A 417 16.55 -5.70 9.16
C LYS A 417 16.76 -4.59 10.18
N TYR A 418 16.47 -3.34 9.85
CA TYR A 418 16.85 -2.18 10.67
C TYR A 418 15.63 -1.53 11.33
N PRO A 419 15.41 -1.75 12.66
CA PRO A 419 14.24 -1.23 13.38
C PRO A 419 14.05 0.28 13.30
N CYS A 420 15.12 1.05 13.14
CA CYS A 420 15.05 2.49 12.95
C CYS A 420 14.21 2.93 11.74
N LEU A 421 13.89 2.02 10.81
CA LEU A 421 13.11 2.32 9.61
C LEU A 421 11.59 2.15 9.80
N TYR A 422 11.16 1.57 10.96
CA TYR A 422 9.74 1.26 11.15
C TYR A 422 9.21 1.38 12.58
N GLN A 423 10.07 1.50 13.61
CA GLN A 423 9.61 1.54 15.01
C GLN A 423 9.03 2.90 15.42
N LEU A 424 9.54 3.99 14.85
CA LEU A 424 9.19 5.36 15.20
C LEU A 424 8.76 6.14 13.94
N ASP A 425 7.79 5.59 13.20
CA ASP A 425 7.33 6.18 11.94
C ASP A 425 6.44 7.42 12.14
N ASN A 426 5.87 7.61 13.31
CA ASN A 426 5.03 8.75 13.66
C ASN A 426 5.60 9.59 14.83
N ASP A 427 6.93 9.51 15.03
CA ASP A 427 7.61 10.22 16.12
C ASP A 427 8.88 10.91 15.61
N TRP A 428 9.04 12.20 15.92
CA TRP A 428 10.25 12.97 15.59
C TRP A 428 11.53 12.39 16.20
N ASN A 429 11.44 11.59 17.26
CA ASN A 429 12.60 10.89 17.80
C ASN A 429 13.17 9.86 16.81
N GLY A 430 12.35 9.37 15.87
CA GLY A 430 12.74 8.42 14.81
C GLY A 430 13.38 9.07 13.57
N PHE A 431 13.29 10.40 13.43
CA PHE A 431 13.74 11.11 12.23
C PHE A 431 14.52 12.39 12.57
N GLN A 432 15.57 12.65 11.84
CA GLN A 432 16.34 13.90 11.95
C GLN A 432 16.86 14.32 10.57
N TRP A 433 16.47 15.51 10.11
CA TRP A 433 17.15 16.13 8.98
C TRP A 433 18.61 16.40 9.31
N ILE A 434 19.50 16.09 8.39
CA ILE A 434 20.87 16.62 8.37
C ILE A 434 20.90 17.84 7.48
N ASN A 435 20.38 17.74 6.25
CA ASN A 435 20.17 18.90 5.40
C ASN A 435 18.88 18.75 4.61
N ALA A 436 17.87 19.54 4.97
CA ALA A 436 16.59 19.64 4.28
C ALA A 436 16.58 20.73 3.20
N ASN A 437 17.63 21.58 3.14
CA ASN A 437 17.61 22.83 2.38
C ASN A 437 18.64 22.87 1.24
N ASP A 438 19.20 21.72 0.85
CA ASP A 438 20.15 21.63 -0.27
C ASP A 438 19.43 21.63 -1.64
N GLY A 439 18.51 22.58 -1.80
CA GLY A 439 17.68 22.71 -3.00
C GLY A 439 18.47 22.96 -4.27
N ASP A 440 19.50 23.80 -4.20
CA ASP A 440 20.34 24.14 -5.37
C ASP A 440 21.01 22.90 -5.99
N ARG A 441 21.32 21.90 -5.15
CA ARG A 441 21.91 20.62 -5.60
C ARG A 441 20.88 19.51 -5.70
N SER A 442 19.64 19.72 -5.21
CA SER A 442 18.56 18.72 -5.10
C SER A 442 19.03 17.45 -4.38
N ILE A 443 19.75 17.64 -3.25
CA ILE A 443 20.24 16.55 -2.41
C ILE A 443 19.50 16.59 -1.06
N PHE A 444 19.17 15.41 -0.56
CA PHE A 444 18.55 15.23 0.75
C PHE A 444 19.44 14.36 1.62
N SER A 445 19.64 14.79 2.87
CA SER A 445 20.32 13.95 3.86
C SER A 445 19.59 13.99 5.20
N PHE A 446 19.37 12.80 5.78
CA PHE A 446 18.64 12.64 7.02
C PHE A 446 19.05 11.36 7.75
N ILE A 447 18.72 11.29 9.04
CA ILE A 447 18.98 10.14 9.90
C ILE A 447 17.66 9.51 10.32
N ARG A 448 17.60 8.17 10.27
CA ARG A 448 16.61 7.35 10.95
C ARG A 448 17.20 6.76 12.21
N LYS A 449 16.43 6.80 13.30
CA LYS A 449 16.84 6.35 14.63
C LYS A 449 15.89 5.29 15.17
N ASP A 450 16.45 4.28 15.85
CA ASP A 450 15.63 3.31 16.59
C ASP A 450 15.25 3.86 17.99
N GLU A 451 14.36 3.18 18.69
CA GLU A 451 13.93 3.55 20.07
C GLU A 451 15.11 3.69 21.05
N THR A 452 16.22 3.01 20.80
CA THR A 452 17.41 3.07 21.66
C THR A 452 18.36 4.21 21.28
N GLY A 453 18.21 4.81 20.10
CA GLY A 453 19.12 5.79 19.52
C GLY A 453 20.54 5.24 19.21
N LYS A 454 20.73 3.92 19.26
CA LYS A 454 22.06 3.27 19.10
C LYS A 454 22.30 2.70 17.71
N LYS A 455 21.25 2.39 16.97
CA LYS A 455 21.32 1.82 15.63
C LYS A 455 20.70 2.79 14.63
N ASN A 456 21.52 3.73 14.15
CA ASN A 456 21.07 4.79 13.27
C ASN A 456 21.49 4.51 11.83
N LEU A 457 20.67 4.98 10.89
CA LEU A 457 21.00 5.01 9.47
C LEU A 457 20.99 6.45 8.96
N LEU A 458 22.08 6.83 8.29
CA LEU A 458 22.17 8.09 7.55
C LEU A 458 21.89 7.80 6.07
N PHE A 459 20.95 8.54 5.51
CA PHE A 459 20.57 8.54 4.11
C PHE A 459 21.14 9.78 3.41
N VAL A 460 21.69 9.60 2.22
CA VAL A 460 22.10 10.68 1.32
C VAL A 460 21.58 10.34 -0.07
N VAL A 461 20.78 11.23 -0.67
CA VAL A 461 20.13 11.00 -1.97
C VAL A 461 20.30 12.22 -2.87
N ASN A 462 20.91 12.02 -4.03
CA ASN A 462 21.10 13.03 -5.07
C ASN A 462 20.05 12.82 -6.18
N PHE A 463 19.21 13.80 -6.39
CA PHE A 463 18.17 13.76 -7.43
C PHE A 463 18.56 14.46 -8.74
N THR A 464 19.87 14.65 -8.98
CA THR A 464 20.38 15.22 -10.23
C THR A 464 21.38 14.28 -10.90
N PRO A 465 21.58 14.36 -12.22
CA PRO A 465 22.58 13.57 -12.93
C PRO A 465 24.03 14.04 -12.68
N VAL A 466 24.23 15.00 -11.79
CA VAL A 466 25.53 15.63 -11.58
C VAL A 466 26.33 14.90 -10.50
N ASP A 467 27.53 14.44 -10.85
CA ASP A 467 28.48 13.85 -9.91
C ASP A 467 29.00 14.85 -8.89
N ARG A 468 29.17 14.40 -7.66
CA ARG A 468 29.70 15.16 -6.52
C ARG A 468 30.84 14.38 -5.87
N PRO A 469 32.06 14.36 -6.45
CA PRO A 469 33.15 13.47 -6.02
C PRO A 469 33.59 13.70 -4.57
N ASP A 470 33.43 14.90 -4.05
CA ASP A 470 33.82 15.29 -2.69
C ASP A 470 32.61 15.79 -1.88
N TYR A 471 31.42 15.15 -2.04
CA TYR A 471 30.26 15.58 -1.29
C TYR A 471 30.46 15.39 0.20
N ARG A 472 30.32 16.49 0.95
CA ARG A 472 30.41 16.46 2.41
C ARG A 472 29.02 16.41 3.02
N VAL A 473 28.84 15.50 3.98
CA VAL A 473 27.60 15.38 4.75
C VAL A 473 27.91 15.44 6.25
N GLY A 474 27.08 16.19 6.97
CA GLY A 474 27.20 16.36 8.40
C GLY A 474 26.84 15.10 9.20
N VAL A 475 27.50 14.89 10.33
CA VAL A 475 27.19 13.83 11.30
C VAL A 475 27.22 14.37 12.72
N PRO A 476 26.28 13.96 13.59
CA PRO A 476 26.09 14.61 14.91
C PRO A 476 27.20 14.29 15.92
N LYS A 477 28.00 13.26 15.72
CA LYS A 477 29.06 12.83 16.65
C LYS A 477 30.24 12.24 15.91
N ARG A 478 31.39 12.13 16.63
CA ARG A 478 32.53 11.37 16.14
C ARG A 478 32.17 9.89 16.06
N CYS A 479 32.18 9.33 14.88
CA CYS A 479 31.81 7.93 14.63
C CYS A 479 32.51 7.37 13.39
N LYS A 480 32.44 6.04 13.28
CA LYS A 480 32.76 5.29 12.07
C LYS A 480 31.43 4.88 11.41
N LEU A 481 31.28 5.20 10.14
CA LEU A 481 30.11 4.87 9.35
C LEU A 481 30.43 3.71 8.41
N SER A 482 29.55 2.73 8.34
CA SER A 482 29.65 1.62 7.38
C SER A 482 28.63 1.83 6.28
N LEU A 483 29.07 1.91 5.03
CA LEU A 483 28.18 2.00 3.85
C LEU A 483 27.50 0.65 3.66
N LEU A 484 26.17 0.63 3.79
CA LEU A 484 25.36 -0.59 3.65
C LEU A 484 24.94 -0.82 2.21
N LEU A 485 24.62 0.27 1.50
CA LEU A 485 24.08 0.23 0.14
C LEU A 485 24.40 1.53 -0.58
N ASP A 486 24.71 1.42 -1.86
CA ASP A 486 24.66 2.51 -2.84
C ASP A 486 23.98 2.06 -4.14
N ASN A 487 23.64 2.99 -5.04
CA ASN A 487 22.95 2.68 -6.28
C ASN A 487 23.83 2.07 -7.38
N VAL A 488 25.13 2.00 -7.17
CA VAL A 488 26.10 1.41 -8.12
C VAL A 488 26.31 -0.07 -7.83
N HIS A 489 26.51 -0.41 -6.55
CA HIS A 489 26.87 -1.76 -6.11
C HIS A 489 25.70 -2.53 -5.47
N GLY A 490 24.56 -1.85 -5.18
CA GLY A 490 23.52 -2.44 -4.35
C GLY A 490 23.96 -2.60 -2.89
N ALA A 491 23.46 -3.60 -2.19
CA ALA A 491 23.81 -3.86 -0.80
C ALA A 491 25.18 -4.56 -0.66
N TYR A 492 25.98 -4.03 0.24
CA TYR A 492 27.27 -4.64 0.58
C TYR A 492 27.11 -5.80 1.56
N LYS A 493 27.89 -6.86 1.37
CA LYS A 493 28.02 -7.92 2.39
C LYS A 493 28.61 -7.31 3.67
N PRO A 494 28.20 -7.74 4.87
CA PRO A 494 28.63 -7.14 6.14
C PRO A 494 30.14 -7.03 6.31
N SER A 495 30.92 -7.99 5.80
CA SER A 495 32.39 -7.99 5.84
C SER A 495 33.05 -7.10 4.80
N GLN A 496 32.31 -6.60 3.82
CA GLN A 496 32.79 -5.82 2.67
C GLN A 496 32.31 -4.37 2.68
N CYS A 497 31.53 -3.97 3.70
CA CYS A 497 31.03 -2.60 3.82
C CYS A 497 32.20 -1.59 3.85
N PRO A 498 32.27 -0.67 2.89
CA PRO A 498 33.20 0.45 2.97
C PRO A 498 32.97 1.26 4.25
N THR A 499 34.03 1.76 4.84
CA THR A 499 33.94 2.49 6.10
C THR A 499 34.50 3.89 5.98
N TYR A 500 33.80 4.86 6.54
CA TYR A 500 34.14 6.27 6.57
C TYR A 500 34.28 6.70 8.03
N THR A 501 35.36 7.42 8.36
CA THR A 501 35.54 7.96 9.71
C THR A 501 35.25 9.44 9.69
N SER A 502 34.33 9.88 10.56
CA SER A 502 34.01 11.30 10.65
C SER A 502 35.19 12.13 11.19
N VAL A 503 35.38 13.29 10.60
CA VAL A 503 36.37 14.28 11.00
C VAL A 503 35.69 15.44 11.72
N LYS A 504 36.42 16.09 12.63
CA LYS A 504 35.92 17.30 13.33
C LYS A 504 35.98 18.48 12.34
N SER A 505 34.98 18.57 11.51
CA SER A 505 34.80 19.64 10.54
C SER A 505 33.32 19.88 10.35
N GLU A 506 32.84 21.04 10.72
CA GLU A 506 31.45 21.41 10.66
C GLU A 506 30.90 21.32 9.23
N CYS A 507 29.70 20.74 9.09
CA CYS A 507 28.95 20.64 7.84
C CYS A 507 27.47 20.45 8.18
N ASP A 508 26.58 21.09 7.42
CA ASP A 508 25.11 20.98 7.60
C ASP A 508 24.66 21.24 9.04
N GLY A 509 25.32 22.17 9.75
CA GLY A 509 25.04 22.45 11.17
C GLY A 509 25.46 21.34 12.14
N GLN A 510 26.17 20.31 11.67
CA GLN A 510 26.67 19.22 12.50
C GLN A 510 28.17 19.39 12.79
N PRO A 511 28.66 19.05 14.00
CA PRO A 511 30.04 19.30 14.42
C PRO A 511 31.07 18.40 13.72
N TYR A 512 30.65 17.33 13.09
CA TYR A 512 31.50 16.39 12.36
C TYR A 512 30.96 16.18 10.95
N SER A 513 31.76 15.70 10.04
CA SER A 513 31.36 15.34 8.68
C SER A 513 32.18 14.17 8.13
N ILE A 514 31.63 13.55 7.08
CA ILE A 514 32.38 12.65 6.18
C ILE A 514 32.41 13.25 4.78
N SER A 515 33.42 12.89 3.98
CA SER A 515 33.42 13.10 2.54
C SER A 515 33.06 11.78 1.85
N TYR A 516 32.18 11.84 0.87
CA TYR A 516 31.71 10.67 0.12
C TYR A 516 31.58 11.02 -1.38
N PRO A 517 32.06 10.17 -2.29
CA PRO A 517 31.89 10.39 -3.73
C PRO A 517 30.44 10.04 -4.12
N LEU A 518 29.58 11.05 -4.20
CA LEU A 518 28.15 10.91 -4.52
C LEU A 518 27.96 11.09 -6.03
N GLY A 519 27.62 10.02 -6.73
CA GLY A 519 27.37 10.05 -8.17
C GLY A 519 26.10 10.78 -8.57
N GLY A 520 25.89 10.95 -9.88
CA GLY A 520 24.62 11.39 -10.45
C GLY A 520 23.51 10.39 -10.11
N TYR A 521 22.36 10.90 -9.65
CA TYR A 521 21.29 10.10 -9.03
C TYR A 521 21.78 9.16 -7.93
N GLY A 522 22.91 9.52 -7.31
CA GLY A 522 23.59 8.71 -6.31
C GLY A 522 22.81 8.60 -5.02
N THR A 523 22.87 7.43 -4.42
CA THR A 523 22.29 7.13 -3.12
C THR A 523 23.32 6.50 -2.20
N ALA A 524 23.22 6.74 -0.91
CA ALA A 524 24.03 6.07 0.08
C ALA A 524 23.26 5.87 1.39
N ILE A 525 23.35 4.68 1.95
CA ILE A 525 22.80 4.34 3.26
C ILE A 525 23.95 3.91 4.16
N PHE A 526 24.23 4.68 5.20
CA PHE A 526 25.28 4.39 6.17
C PHE A 526 24.70 3.99 7.52
N ARG A 527 25.32 3.02 8.18
CA ARG A 527 25.05 2.66 9.57
C ARG A 527 26.14 3.23 10.50
N PHE A 528 25.72 3.76 11.66
CA PHE A 528 26.62 4.29 12.70
C PHE A 528 26.06 4.25 14.13
#